data_b5339ac68b4b50fec9ac0d7cfe91317f
#
_entry.id   b5339ac68b4b50fec9ac0d7cfe91317f
#
_cell.length_a   1.000
_cell.length_b   1.000
_cell.length_c   1.000
_cell.angle_alpha   90.00
_cell.angle_beta   90.00
_cell.angle_gamma   90.00
#
_symmetry.space_group_name_H-M   'P 1'
#
loop_
_entity.id
_entity.type
_entity.pdbx_description
1 polymer ?
#
loop_
_entity_poly.entity_id
_entity_poly.type
_entity_poly.pdbx_seq_one_letter_code
_entity_poly.pdbx_strand_id
1 'polypeptide(L)'
;MKKLLGTALIVMITISCTAQKNLADGLYAKINTSKGSILLKLEMEKTPLTVANFVGLAEGKIKNNKVAMGTPFYDGIKFHRVMANFMIQGGDPTGTGAGDIGYSFKDEFNANLKHDRAGTLSMANRGPATNSSQFFITHQPTPHLDGRHTVFGYVIEGQGTVDLIAQGDEIKSIEIIRKGAAAKAFNAPAVFEKLSGLPQGNN
;
A
#
# COMPACT_ATOMS: atom_id res chain seq x y z
N MET A 1 -33.41 15.39 54.45
CA MET A 1 -32.25 15.89 53.73
C MET A 1 -31.55 14.76 53.03
N LYS A 2 -31.81 14.57 51.71
CA LYS A 2 -31.19 13.48 50.88
C LYS A 2 -30.06 14.13 50.07
N LYS A 3 -28.81 13.70 50.29
CA LYS A 3 -27.67 14.11 49.50
C LYS A 3 -27.59 13.22 48.25
N LEU A 4 -27.75 13.83 47.04
CA LEU A 4 -27.41 13.19 45.76
C LEU A 4 -25.89 13.25 45.59
N LEU A 5 -25.25 12.09 45.51
CA LEU A 5 -23.89 11.97 44.99
C LEU A 5 -23.97 11.84 43.44
N GLY A 6 -23.51 12.87 42.75
CA GLY A 6 -23.33 12.79 41.29
C GLY A 6 -22.00 12.12 40.97
N THR A 7 -22.04 10.97 40.33
CA THR A 7 -20.86 10.26 39.83
C THR A 7 -20.49 10.85 38.46
N ALA A 8 -19.41 11.61 38.39
CA ALA A 8 -18.85 12.12 37.13
C ALA A 8 -18.15 10.98 36.40
N LEU A 9 -18.67 10.58 35.26
CA LEU A 9 -18.05 9.63 34.34
C LEU A 9 -16.97 10.35 33.49
N ILE A 10 -15.71 10.15 33.84
CA ILE A 10 -14.57 10.66 33.06
C ILE A 10 -14.36 9.69 31.90
N VAL A 11 -14.74 10.13 30.69
CA VAL A 11 -14.42 9.43 29.44
C VAL A 11 -12.97 9.75 29.08
N MET A 12 -12.07 8.79 29.31
CA MET A 12 -10.71 8.89 28.80
C MET A 12 -10.70 8.65 27.28
N ILE A 13 -10.61 9.75 26.52
CA ILE A 13 -10.30 9.69 25.09
C ILE A 13 -8.79 9.49 24.97
N THR A 14 -8.35 8.25 24.77
CA THR A 14 -6.96 7.97 24.44
C THR A 14 -6.72 8.30 22.97
N ILE A 15 -6.14 9.48 22.72
CA ILE A 15 -5.68 9.87 21.37
C ILE A 15 -4.43 9.06 21.05
N SER A 16 -4.60 8.02 20.24
CA SER A 16 -3.49 7.24 19.67
C SER A 16 -2.80 8.05 18.56
N CYS A 17 -1.94 9.01 18.95
CA CYS A 17 -1.21 9.89 18.03
C CYS A 17 0.32 9.76 18.20
N THR A 18 0.87 8.55 18.38
CA THR A 18 2.29 8.41 18.76
C THR A 18 3.21 7.72 17.74
N ALA A 19 2.69 6.97 16.76
CA ALA A 19 3.56 6.21 15.84
C ALA A 19 4.27 7.09 14.78
N GLN A 20 3.74 8.24 14.42
CA GLN A 20 4.26 9.07 13.32
C GLN A 20 5.49 9.93 13.70
N LYS A 21 5.81 10.07 14.99
CA LYS A 21 6.84 11.01 15.49
C LYS A 21 8.28 10.51 15.32
N ASN A 22 8.51 9.23 15.14
CA ASN A 22 9.85 8.59 15.15
C ASN A 22 10.24 7.88 13.85
N LEU A 23 9.55 8.14 12.72
CA LEU A 23 9.96 7.55 11.43
C LEU A 23 11.24 8.23 10.93
N ALA A 24 12.22 7.43 10.52
CA ALA A 24 13.42 7.89 9.80
C ALA A 24 13.03 8.56 8.46
N ASP A 25 13.99 9.22 7.82
CA ASP A 25 13.78 9.74 6.46
C ASP A 25 13.43 8.61 5.50
N GLY A 26 12.39 8.83 4.68
CA GLY A 26 11.88 7.83 3.75
C GLY A 26 10.43 8.09 3.31
N LEU A 27 9.99 7.29 2.36
CA LEU A 27 8.62 7.28 1.86
C LEU A 27 7.87 6.09 2.47
N TYR A 28 6.67 6.34 2.99
CA TYR A 28 5.89 5.33 3.69
C TYR A 28 4.44 5.33 3.20
N ALA A 29 3.77 4.19 3.36
CA ALA A 29 2.34 4.06 3.16
C ALA A 29 1.71 3.46 4.42
N LYS A 30 0.66 4.11 4.93
CA LYS A 30 -0.17 3.57 5.99
C LYS A 30 -1.48 3.08 5.38
N ILE A 31 -1.66 1.78 5.31
CA ILE A 31 -2.91 1.16 4.85
C ILE A 31 -3.82 1.02 6.06
N ASN A 32 -4.93 1.75 6.07
CA ASN A 32 -5.99 1.60 7.05
C ASN A 32 -6.99 0.58 6.53
N THR A 33 -7.24 -0.46 7.32
CA THR A 33 -8.13 -1.57 6.92
C THR A 33 -9.28 -1.75 7.92
N SER A 34 -10.21 -2.67 7.61
CA SER A 34 -11.25 -3.11 8.54
C SER A 34 -10.69 -3.78 9.81
N LYS A 35 -9.42 -4.26 9.79
CA LYS A 35 -8.78 -5.00 10.90
C LYS A 35 -7.73 -4.18 11.66
N GLY A 36 -7.42 -2.96 11.21
CA GLY A 36 -6.39 -2.11 11.79
C GLY A 36 -5.51 -1.47 10.73
N SER A 37 -4.38 -0.92 11.14
CA SER A 37 -3.45 -0.24 10.23
C SER A 37 -2.20 -1.07 10.00
N ILE A 38 -1.65 -0.97 8.78
CA ILE A 38 -0.39 -1.57 8.36
C ILE A 38 0.50 -0.42 7.88
N LEU A 39 1.68 -0.25 8.47
CA LEU A 39 2.66 0.75 8.05
C LEU A 39 3.79 0.09 7.25
N LEU A 40 3.99 0.58 6.04
CA LEU A 40 4.94 0.08 5.06
C LEU A 40 6.03 1.13 4.82
N LYS A 41 7.30 0.71 4.73
CA LYS A 41 8.36 1.50 4.11
C LYS A 41 8.41 1.16 2.62
N LEU A 42 8.42 2.18 1.76
CA LEU A 42 8.49 2.04 0.31
C LEU A 42 9.92 2.26 -0.18
N GLU A 43 10.38 1.43 -1.11
CA GLU A 43 11.73 1.42 -1.65
C GLU A 43 11.85 2.31 -2.90
N MET A 44 11.57 3.62 -2.75
CA MET A 44 11.46 4.60 -3.83
C MET A 44 12.74 4.79 -4.66
N GLU A 45 13.92 4.44 -4.11
CA GLU A 45 15.20 4.55 -4.81
C GLU A 45 15.52 3.29 -5.62
N LYS A 46 15.04 2.11 -5.17
CA LYS A 46 15.37 0.82 -5.78
C LYS A 46 14.33 0.35 -6.79
N THR A 47 13.06 0.76 -6.60
CA THR A 47 11.93 0.43 -7.47
C THR A 47 11.04 1.65 -7.71
N PRO A 48 11.62 2.74 -8.27
CA PRO A 48 10.96 4.04 -8.39
C PRO A 48 9.68 4.00 -9.24
N LEU A 49 9.62 3.23 -10.34
CA LEU A 49 8.44 3.11 -11.18
C LEU A 49 7.28 2.47 -10.43
N THR A 50 7.54 1.35 -9.75
CA THR A 50 6.53 0.59 -9.00
C THR A 50 6.01 1.40 -7.82
N VAL A 51 6.92 2.04 -7.07
CA VAL A 51 6.54 2.94 -5.97
C VAL A 51 5.72 4.12 -6.48
N ALA A 52 6.13 4.72 -7.63
CA ALA A 52 5.40 5.83 -8.21
C ALA A 52 3.97 5.44 -8.64
N ASN A 53 3.80 4.26 -9.23
CA ASN A 53 2.48 3.72 -9.57
C ASN A 53 1.61 3.58 -8.30
N PHE A 54 2.12 2.89 -7.29
CA PHE A 54 1.37 2.65 -6.05
C PHE A 54 1.00 3.96 -5.33
N VAL A 55 1.97 4.85 -5.14
CA VAL A 55 1.77 6.15 -4.49
C VAL A 55 0.81 7.03 -5.29
N GLY A 56 0.98 7.09 -6.60
CA GLY A 56 0.15 7.92 -7.45
C GLY A 56 -1.30 7.43 -7.52
N LEU A 57 -1.53 6.12 -7.51
CA LEU A 57 -2.88 5.54 -7.39
C LEU A 57 -3.48 5.83 -6.00
N ALA A 58 -2.71 5.65 -4.93
CA ALA A 58 -3.16 5.93 -3.56
C ALA A 58 -3.57 7.41 -3.36
N GLU A 59 -2.88 8.33 -4.02
CA GLU A 59 -3.19 9.76 -3.97
C GLU A 59 -4.18 10.23 -5.06
N GLY A 60 -4.66 9.33 -5.92
CA GLY A 60 -5.56 9.68 -7.04
C GLY A 60 -4.88 10.52 -8.13
N LYS A 61 -3.55 10.45 -8.27
CA LYS A 61 -2.75 11.29 -9.17
C LYS A 61 -2.23 10.56 -10.40
N ILE A 62 -2.61 9.31 -10.61
CA ILE A 62 -2.30 8.55 -11.83
C ILE A 62 -3.59 8.24 -12.56
N LYS A 63 -3.59 8.57 -13.87
CA LYS A 63 -4.71 8.33 -14.77
C LYS A 63 -4.97 6.83 -14.92
N ASN A 64 -6.22 6.45 -14.75
CA ASN A 64 -6.70 5.07 -14.92
C ASN A 64 -8.15 5.08 -15.46
N ASN A 65 -8.67 3.92 -15.85
CA ASN A 65 -10.02 3.81 -16.42
C ASN A 65 -11.11 3.46 -15.38
N LYS A 66 -10.80 3.50 -14.07
CA LYS A 66 -11.74 3.07 -13.00
C LYS A 66 -12.26 4.22 -12.16
N VAL A 67 -11.40 5.18 -11.84
CA VAL A 67 -11.76 6.33 -11.01
C VAL A 67 -11.29 7.62 -11.66
N ALA A 68 -12.00 8.71 -11.39
CA ALA A 68 -11.60 10.03 -11.87
C ALA A 68 -10.30 10.48 -11.20
N MET A 69 -9.53 11.31 -11.89
CA MET A 69 -8.36 11.98 -11.31
C MET A 69 -8.78 12.77 -10.05
N GLY A 70 -7.93 12.71 -9.04
CA GLY A 70 -8.20 13.29 -7.71
C GLY A 70 -8.91 12.33 -6.74
N THR A 71 -9.38 11.17 -7.20
CA THR A 71 -9.99 10.16 -6.34
C THR A 71 -8.96 9.10 -5.95
N PRO A 72 -8.70 8.86 -4.65
CA PRO A 72 -7.84 7.77 -4.18
C PRO A 72 -8.33 6.43 -4.73
N PHE A 73 -7.46 5.72 -5.45
CA PHE A 73 -7.85 4.52 -6.18
C PHE A 73 -8.16 3.32 -5.27
N TYR A 74 -7.40 3.18 -4.17
CA TYR A 74 -7.47 1.98 -3.33
C TYR A 74 -8.59 2.01 -2.30
N ASP A 75 -9.23 3.15 -2.08
CA ASP A 75 -10.27 3.30 -1.06
C ASP A 75 -11.50 2.43 -1.41
N GLY A 76 -11.94 1.61 -0.46
CA GLY A 76 -13.04 0.67 -0.64
C GLY A 76 -12.67 -0.64 -1.35
N ILE A 77 -11.45 -0.79 -1.86
CA ILE A 77 -11.01 -2.04 -2.53
C ILE A 77 -10.76 -3.12 -1.48
N LYS A 78 -11.20 -4.35 -1.80
CA LYS A 78 -11.09 -5.50 -0.91
C LYS A 78 -9.82 -6.31 -1.16
N PHE A 79 -9.36 -6.97 -0.11
CA PHE A 79 -8.44 -8.08 -0.24
C PHE A 79 -9.19 -9.28 -0.82
N HIS A 80 -9.16 -9.39 -2.15
CA HIS A 80 -9.97 -10.37 -2.89
C HIS A 80 -9.40 -11.80 -2.84
N ARG A 81 -8.13 -11.95 -2.45
CA ARG A 81 -7.47 -13.25 -2.29
C ARG A 81 -6.61 -13.24 -1.04
N VAL A 82 -6.90 -14.14 -0.11
CA VAL A 82 -6.13 -14.36 1.11
C VAL A 82 -5.80 -15.83 1.21
N MET A 83 -4.52 -16.15 1.32
CA MET A 83 -4.04 -17.52 1.52
C MET A 83 -3.25 -17.59 2.81
N ALA A 84 -3.75 -18.34 3.77
CA ALA A 84 -3.09 -18.53 5.06
C ALA A 84 -1.66 -19.04 4.89
N ASN A 85 -0.74 -18.54 5.69
CA ASN A 85 0.70 -18.86 5.62
C ASN A 85 1.37 -18.53 4.28
N PHE A 86 0.75 -17.66 3.47
CA PHE A 86 1.34 -17.21 2.21
C PHE A 86 1.24 -15.70 2.06
N MET A 87 0.06 -15.15 1.71
CA MET A 87 -0.08 -13.71 1.48
C MET A 87 -1.54 -13.23 1.53
N ILE A 88 -1.70 -11.92 1.66
CA ILE A 88 -2.94 -11.19 1.36
C ILE A 88 -2.75 -10.42 0.06
N GLN A 89 -3.72 -10.45 -0.86
CA GLN A 89 -3.66 -9.77 -2.16
C GLN A 89 -4.88 -8.84 -2.32
N GLY A 90 -4.58 -7.60 -2.69
CA GLY A 90 -5.58 -6.55 -2.93
C GLY A 90 -5.24 -5.69 -4.15
N GLY A 91 -5.93 -4.54 -4.28
CA GLY A 91 -5.66 -3.59 -5.37
C GLY A 91 -6.36 -3.89 -6.69
N ASP A 92 -7.25 -4.90 -6.72
CA ASP A 92 -8.12 -5.14 -7.88
C ASP A 92 -9.44 -4.39 -7.71
N PRO A 93 -9.78 -3.43 -8.59
CA PRO A 93 -11.01 -2.67 -8.49
C PRO A 93 -12.28 -3.51 -8.74
N THR A 94 -12.14 -4.69 -9.34
CA THR A 94 -13.27 -5.61 -9.59
C THR A 94 -13.40 -6.70 -8.52
N GLY A 95 -12.36 -6.92 -7.72
CA GLY A 95 -12.33 -7.97 -6.69
C GLY A 95 -12.28 -9.40 -7.25
N THR A 96 -12.01 -9.58 -8.55
CA THR A 96 -12.00 -10.89 -9.22
C THR A 96 -10.60 -11.48 -9.41
N GLY A 97 -9.56 -10.67 -9.19
CA GLY A 97 -8.17 -10.98 -9.55
C GLY A 97 -7.84 -10.69 -11.01
N ALA A 98 -8.85 -10.38 -11.83
CA ALA A 98 -8.73 -10.14 -13.27
C ALA A 98 -8.93 -8.67 -13.68
N GLY A 99 -9.11 -7.76 -12.71
CA GLY A 99 -9.37 -6.35 -12.97
C GLY A 99 -8.22 -5.69 -13.73
N ASP A 100 -8.60 -4.80 -14.65
CA ASP A 100 -7.72 -3.97 -15.47
C ASP A 100 -8.00 -2.50 -15.17
N ILE A 101 -6.95 -1.68 -15.10
CA ILE A 101 -7.04 -0.23 -14.85
C ILE A 101 -6.67 0.62 -16.08
N GLY A 102 -6.54 -0.03 -17.26
CA GLY A 102 -6.26 0.62 -18.54
C GLY A 102 -4.79 0.68 -18.91
N TYR A 103 -3.89 0.13 -18.09
CA TYR A 103 -2.47 0.01 -18.41
C TYR A 103 -1.77 -1.10 -17.63
N SER A 104 -0.60 -1.47 -18.14
CA SER A 104 0.39 -2.30 -17.43
C SER A 104 1.79 -1.70 -17.60
N PHE A 105 2.71 -2.08 -16.71
CA PHE A 105 4.10 -1.62 -16.76
C PHE A 105 5.08 -2.75 -16.43
N LYS A 106 6.35 -2.51 -16.81
CA LYS A 106 7.44 -3.48 -16.68
C LYS A 106 7.80 -3.79 -15.24
N ASP A 107 8.44 -4.94 -15.04
CA ASP A 107 9.01 -5.32 -13.75
C ASP A 107 10.24 -4.47 -13.39
N GLU A 108 10.48 -4.28 -12.08
CA GLU A 108 11.67 -3.62 -11.52
C GLU A 108 12.33 -4.53 -10.50
N PHE A 109 12.99 -5.59 -10.96
CA PHE A 109 13.71 -6.48 -10.04
C PHE A 109 15.00 -5.83 -9.55
N ASN A 110 15.21 -5.84 -8.23
CA ASN A 110 16.42 -5.36 -7.58
C ASN A 110 17.05 -6.47 -6.76
N ALA A 111 18.35 -6.70 -6.94
CA ALA A 111 19.06 -7.80 -6.28
C ALA A 111 19.01 -7.74 -4.74
N ASN A 112 18.86 -6.52 -4.17
CA ASN A 112 18.80 -6.29 -2.74
C ASN A 112 17.37 -6.31 -2.18
N LEU A 113 16.35 -6.54 -3.01
CA LEU A 113 14.95 -6.64 -2.59
C LEU A 113 14.47 -8.06 -2.82
N LYS A 114 14.19 -8.76 -1.73
CA LYS A 114 13.86 -10.18 -1.73
C LYS A 114 12.58 -10.45 -0.94
N HIS A 115 11.93 -11.57 -1.30
CA HIS A 115 10.82 -12.10 -0.52
C HIS A 115 11.35 -12.96 0.65
N ASP A 116 12.28 -12.43 1.44
CA ASP A 116 13.04 -13.14 2.47
C ASP A 116 12.40 -13.08 3.87
N ARG A 117 11.28 -12.40 4.00
CA ARG A 117 10.61 -12.16 5.30
C ARG A 117 9.10 -12.05 5.18
N ALA A 118 8.41 -12.18 6.32
CA ALA A 118 7.03 -11.75 6.47
C ALA A 118 6.92 -10.23 6.22
N GLY A 119 5.77 -9.77 5.72
CA GLY A 119 5.52 -8.36 5.46
C GLY A 119 6.22 -7.81 4.21
N THR A 120 6.68 -8.67 3.30
CA THR A 120 7.18 -8.22 2.00
C THR A 120 6.02 -7.72 1.15
N LEU A 121 6.09 -6.44 0.72
CA LEU A 121 5.14 -5.81 -0.21
C LEU A 121 5.64 -5.99 -1.63
N SER A 122 4.85 -6.63 -2.49
CA SER A 122 5.23 -6.96 -3.84
C SER A 122 4.08 -6.84 -4.84
N MET A 123 4.39 -6.65 -6.14
CA MET A 123 3.39 -6.54 -7.19
C MET A 123 2.84 -7.90 -7.60
N ALA A 124 1.52 -8.00 -7.65
CA ALA A 124 0.87 -9.10 -8.36
C ALA A 124 0.89 -8.84 -9.87
N ASN A 125 1.17 -9.87 -10.65
CA ASN A 125 1.19 -9.81 -12.11
C ASN A 125 0.69 -11.14 -12.73
N ARG A 126 0.52 -11.15 -14.04
CA ARG A 126 0.11 -12.32 -14.85
C ARG A 126 1.23 -12.80 -15.77
N GLY A 127 2.47 -12.52 -15.41
CA GLY A 127 3.68 -12.77 -16.18
C GLY A 127 4.50 -11.51 -16.38
N PRO A 128 5.60 -11.55 -17.11
CA PRO A 128 6.52 -10.43 -17.28
C PRO A 128 5.82 -9.18 -17.82
N ALA A 129 6.17 -8.02 -17.25
CA ALA A 129 5.70 -6.69 -17.67
C ALA A 129 4.16 -6.51 -17.64
N THR A 130 3.45 -7.21 -16.75
CA THR A 130 2.00 -7.07 -16.58
C THR A 130 1.60 -6.49 -15.23
N ASN A 131 2.51 -5.73 -14.59
CA ASN A 131 2.20 -5.04 -13.34
C ASN A 131 1.16 -3.94 -13.58
N SER A 132 0.26 -3.75 -12.64
CA SER A 132 -0.83 -2.76 -12.73
C SER A 132 -1.12 -2.17 -11.34
N SER A 133 -2.31 -2.38 -10.77
CA SER A 133 -2.68 -1.89 -9.44
C SER A 133 -2.61 -2.93 -8.34
N GLN A 134 -2.62 -4.22 -8.69
CA GLN A 134 -2.69 -5.30 -7.71
C GLN A 134 -1.35 -5.50 -7.00
N PHE A 135 -1.41 -5.67 -5.69
CA PHE A 135 -0.25 -5.94 -4.83
C PHE A 135 -0.58 -7.04 -3.82
N PHE A 136 0.45 -7.59 -3.21
CA PHE A 136 0.31 -8.52 -2.10
C PHE A 136 1.30 -8.23 -0.97
N ILE A 137 0.95 -8.66 0.24
CA ILE A 137 1.81 -8.59 1.43
C ILE A 137 1.93 -10.00 1.99
N THR A 138 3.16 -10.46 2.23
CA THR A 138 3.41 -11.85 2.64
C THR A 138 3.22 -12.08 4.14
N HIS A 139 2.76 -13.29 4.51
CA HIS A 139 2.72 -13.75 5.89
C HIS A 139 4.07 -14.35 6.36
N GLN A 140 4.90 -14.80 5.42
CA GLN A 140 6.19 -15.44 5.68
C GLN A 140 7.14 -15.27 4.49
N PRO A 141 8.42 -15.67 4.57
CA PRO A 141 9.32 -15.69 3.42
C PRO A 141 8.77 -16.51 2.25
N THR A 142 8.87 -15.97 1.03
CA THR A 142 8.40 -16.61 -0.21
C THR A 142 9.46 -16.51 -1.32
N PRO A 143 10.67 -17.05 -1.12
CA PRO A 143 11.83 -16.81 -2.01
C PRO A 143 11.62 -17.34 -3.45
N HIS A 144 10.66 -18.22 -3.66
CA HIS A 144 10.28 -18.72 -4.99
C HIS A 144 9.64 -17.64 -5.89
N LEU A 145 9.27 -16.48 -5.33
CA LEU A 145 8.73 -15.30 -6.04
C LEU A 145 9.82 -14.32 -6.47
N ASP A 146 11.07 -14.48 -6.02
CA ASP A 146 12.19 -13.63 -6.42
C ASP A 146 12.42 -13.72 -7.94
N GLY A 147 12.62 -12.53 -8.56
CA GLY A 147 12.77 -12.42 -10.02
C GLY A 147 11.49 -12.66 -10.84
N ARG A 148 10.34 -12.81 -10.17
CA ARG A 148 9.02 -12.98 -10.81
C ARG A 148 8.04 -11.86 -10.43
N HIS A 149 8.17 -11.33 -9.21
CA HIS A 149 7.34 -10.25 -8.68
C HIS A 149 8.24 -9.15 -8.14
N THR A 150 7.88 -7.89 -8.42
CA THR A 150 8.65 -6.73 -7.98
C THR A 150 8.38 -6.44 -6.51
N VAL A 151 9.36 -6.66 -5.65
CA VAL A 151 9.34 -6.19 -4.26
C VAL A 151 9.57 -4.69 -4.25
N PHE A 152 8.68 -3.93 -3.61
CA PHE A 152 8.77 -2.46 -3.57
C PHE A 152 8.58 -1.85 -2.18
N GLY A 153 8.50 -2.68 -1.14
CA GLY A 153 8.42 -2.23 0.24
C GLY A 153 8.34 -3.36 1.25
N TYR A 154 8.31 -2.98 2.52
CA TYR A 154 8.21 -3.91 3.65
C TYR A 154 7.35 -3.32 4.76
N VAL A 155 6.59 -4.18 5.44
CA VAL A 155 5.88 -3.85 6.67
C VAL A 155 6.91 -3.51 7.76
N ILE A 156 6.75 -2.35 8.37
CA ILE A 156 7.58 -1.93 9.52
C ILE A 156 6.76 -1.92 10.80
N GLU A 157 5.41 -1.87 10.68
CA GLU A 157 4.48 -1.94 11.81
C GLU A 157 3.15 -2.54 11.33
N GLY A 158 2.53 -3.40 12.14
CA GLY A 158 1.22 -3.95 11.82
C GLY A 158 1.24 -5.31 11.11
N GLN A 159 2.31 -6.12 11.20
CA GLN A 159 2.30 -7.49 10.67
C GLN A 159 1.16 -8.33 11.25
N GLY A 160 0.85 -8.18 12.54
CA GLY A 160 -0.31 -8.85 13.14
C GLY A 160 -1.66 -8.45 12.50
N THR A 161 -1.76 -7.22 11.97
CA THR A 161 -2.94 -6.83 11.17
C THR A 161 -2.96 -7.56 9.83
N VAL A 162 -1.80 -7.70 9.15
CA VAL A 162 -1.70 -8.51 7.91
C VAL A 162 -2.19 -9.95 8.16
N ASP A 163 -1.78 -10.54 9.28
CA ASP A 163 -2.11 -11.91 9.64
C ASP A 163 -3.60 -12.09 10.02
N LEU A 164 -4.28 -11.01 10.43
CA LEU A 164 -5.70 -11.00 10.79
C LEU A 164 -6.64 -10.71 9.60
N ILE A 165 -6.13 -10.22 8.47
CA ILE A 165 -6.95 -9.92 7.30
C ILE A 165 -7.49 -11.20 6.70
N ALA A 166 -8.81 -11.22 6.47
CA ALA A 166 -9.53 -12.25 5.78
C ALA A 166 -9.97 -11.81 4.37
N GLN A 167 -10.27 -12.76 3.51
CA GLN A 167 -10.82 -12.46 2.19
C GLN A 167 -12.12 -11.67 2.29
N GLY A 168 -12.19 -10.56 1.58
CA GLY A 168 -13.31 -9.63 1.61
C GLY A 168 -13.13 -8.46 2.57
N ASP A 169 -12.11 -8.46 3.45
CA ASP A 169 -11.77 -7.29 4.24
C ASP A 169 -11.34 -6.13 3.35
N GLU A 170 -11.59 -4.89 3.82
CA GLU A 170 -11.53 -3.68 3.00
C GLU A 170 -10.32 -2.81 3.34
N ILE A 171 -9.70 -2.23 2.31
CA ILE A 171 -8.81 -1.08 2.40
C ILE A 171 -9.68 0.16 2.55
N LYS A 172 -9.69 0.75 3.73
CA LYS A 172 -10.46 1.99 4.00
C LYS A 172 -9.80 3.21 3.40
N SER A 173 -8.47 3.27 3.47
CA SER A 173 -7.66 4.33 2.86
C SER A 173 -6.18 3.95 2.86
N ILE A 174 -5.40 4.61 1.98
CA ILE A 174 -3.94 4.56 2.00
C ILE A 174 -3.41 5.99 2.16
N GLU A 175 -2.75 6.26 3.29
CA GLU A 175 -2.10 7.53 3.59
C GLU A 175 -0.61 7.46 3.20
N ILE A 176 -0.13 8.38 2.36
CA ILE A 176 1.28 8.47 1.99
C ILE A 176 2.01 9.45 2.90
N ILE A 177 3.04 8.96 3.59
CA ILE A 177 3.83 9.71 4.56
C ILE A 177 5.23 9.95 4.01
N ARG A 178 5.65 11.22 3.94
CA ARG A 178 6.95 11.67 3.40
C ARG A 178 7.80 12.27 4.50
N LYS A 179 8.94 11.64 4.83
CA LYS A 179 9.93 12.14 5.78
C LYS A 179 11.23 12.47 5.04
N GLY A 180 11.85 13.58 5.42
CA GLY A 180 13.08 14.06 4.78
C GLY A 180 12.90 14.66 3.39
N ALA A 181 13.98 15.23 2.87
CA ALA A 181 13.95 16.00 1.62
C ALA A 181 13.67 15.12 0.39
N ALA A 182 14.31 13.96 0.28
CA ALA A 182 14.17 13.05 -0.86
C ALA A 182 12.72 12.56 -1.02
N ALA A 183 12.09 12.11 0.08
CA ALA A 183 10.69 11.66 0.05
C ALA A 183 9.71 12.79 -0.25
N LYS A 184 9.96 14.00 0.25
CA LYS A 184 9.13 15.19 -0.06
C LYS A 184 9.25 15.60 -1.53
N ALA A 185 10.42 15.41 -2.15
CA ALA A 185 10.66 15.71 -3.56
C ALA A 185 10.13 14.61 -4.50
N PHE A 186 9.74 13.44 -3.99
CA PHE A 186 9.26 12.33 -4.82
C PHE A 186 7.89 12.66 -5.43
N ASN A 187 7.90 13.04 -6.71
CA ASN A 187 6.72 13.34 -7.52
C ASN A 187 6.28 12.07 -8.27
N ALA A 188 5.31 11.35 -7.71
CA ALA A 188 4.88 10.07 -8.24
C ALA A 188 4.38 10.12 -9.70
N PRO A 189 3.49 11.05 -10.12
CA PRO A 189 3.09 11.18 -11.53
C PRO A 189 4.26 11.39 -12.49
N ALA A 190 5.16 12.32 -12.17
CA ALA A 190 6.31 12.62 -13.03
C ALA A 190 7.28 11.43 -13.15
N VAL A 191 7.54 10.72 -12.04
CA VAL A 191 8.39 9.52 -12.03
C VAL A 191 7.72 8.40 -12.83
N PHE A 192 6.43 8.17 -12.64
CA PHE A 192 5.67 7.15 -13.37
C PHE A 192 5.69 7.42 -14.88
N GLU A 193 5.32 8.62 -15.31
CA GLU A 193 5.32 9.02 -16.73
C GLU A 193 6.69 8.83 -17.38
N LYS A 194 7.74 9.33 -16.71
CA LYS A 194 9.12 9.23 -17.20
C LYS A 194 9.58 7.79 -17.37
N LEU A 195 9.27 6.89 -16.44
CA LEU A 195 9.82 5.54 -16.42
C LEU A 195 8.94 4.50 -17.13
N SER A 196 7.63 4.73 -17.21
CA SER A 196 6.70 3.86 -17.92
C SER A 196 6.54 4.25 -19.39
N GLY A 197 6.76 5.51 -19.74
CA GLY A 197 6.40 6.07 -21.04
C GLY A 197 4.89 6.31 -21.22
N LEU A 198 4.09 6.15 -20.17
CA LEU A 198 2.64 6.32 -20.20
C LEU A 198 2.28 7.76 -19.78
N PRO A 199 1.77 8.61 -20.69
CA PRO A 199 1.46 10.00 -20.37
C PRO A 199 0.34 10.09 -19.34
N GLN A 200 0.56 10.93 -18.32
CA GLN A 200 -0.43 11.16 -17.26
C GLN A 200 -1.38 12.32 -17.57
N GLY A 201 -1.12 13.05 -18.62
CA GLY A 201 -1.88 14.25 -19.00
C GLY A 201 -1.44 15.46 -18.16
N ASN A 202 -1.38 16.62 -18.79
CA ASN A 202 -1.25 17.90 -18.07
C ASN A 202 -2.63 18.22 -17.47
N ASN A 203 -2.67 18.41 -16.14
CA ASN A 203 -3.78 19.09 -15.47
C ASN A 203 -3.76 20.58 -15.81
#